data_1ff4a50fcf1d05e55d19178caf08923c
#
_entry.id   1ff4a50fcf1d05e55d19178caf08923c
#
_cell.length_a   1.000
_cell.length_b   1.000
_cell.length_c   1.000
_cell.angle_alpha   90.00
_cell.angle_beta   90.00
_cell.angle_gamma   90.00
#
_symmetry.space_group_name_H-M   'P 1'
#
loop_
_entity.id
_entity.type
_entity.pdbx_description
1 polymer ?
#
loop_
_entity_poly.entity_id
_entity_poly.type
_entity_poly.pdbx_seq_one_letter_code
_entity_poly.pdbx_strand_id
1 'polypeptide(L)'
;MSILDAKIPAGPLKDKWSAHKAHIGVVSPANKKKLDVIVVGTGLAGGSAAASLAELGYNVTAFCYQDSPRRAHSIAAQGGINAAKNYPNDNGSVFRLFYETIKGGDYRAREANVYRLAEVSNAIIDQCVAQGVPFAREYGGLLANRSFGGALVSRTFYARGQTGQQLLLGCYG
;
A
#
# COMPACT_ATOMS: atom_id res chain seq x y z
N MET A 1 -0.08 22.29 24.56
CA MET A 1 0.53 21.06 24.03
C MET A 1 0.10 20.94 22.59
N SER A 2 0.98 21.15 21.61
CA SER A 2 0.65 20.90 20.21
C SER A 2 0.53 19.39 20.03
N ILE A 3 -0.66 18.89 19.78
CA ILE A 3 -0.86 17.49 19.45
C ILE A 3 -0.37 17.34 18.01
N LEU A 4 0.87 16.90 17.86
CA LEU A 4 1.46 16.53 16.56
C LEU A 4 0.85 15.23 16.01
N ASP A 5 -0.10 14.66 16.73
CA ASP A 5 -0.67 13.39 16.38
C ASP A 5 -1.81 13.55 15.36
N ALA A 6 -1.84 12.68 14.36
CA ALA A 6 -3.01 12.59 13.51
C ALA A 6 -4.21 12.29 14.41
N LYS A 7 -5.32 12.98 14.21
CA LYS A 7 -6.54 12.79 14.98
C LYS A 7 -7.09 11.39 14.76
N ILE A 8 -6.59 10.43 15.53
CA ILE A 8 -7.03 9.04 15.49
C ILE A 8 -8.25 8.90 16.39
N PRO A 9 -9.40 8.46 15.89
CA PRO A 9 -10.61 8.27 16.69
C PRO A 9 -10.37 7.32 17.87
N ALA A 10 -11.08 7.55 18.97
CA ALA A 10 -11.16 6.60 20.08
C ALA A 10 -11.92 5.32 19.67
N GLY A 11 -11.80 4.26 20.46
CA GLY A 11 -12.51 3.02 20.22
C GLY A 11 -11.64 1.86 19.74
N PRO A 12 -12.27 0.73 19.42
CA PRO A 12 -11.56 -0.48 18.98
C PRO A 12 -10.75 -0.25 17.70
N LEU A 13 -9.58 -0.89 17.61
CA LEU A 13 -8.64 -0.72 16.51
C LEU A 13 -9.28 -0.96 15.14
N LYS A 14 -10.08 -2.01 15.02
CA LYS A 14 -10.78 -2.40 13.78
C LYS A 14 -11.77 -1.34 13.26
N ASP A 15 -12.29 -0.50 14.15
CA ASP A 15 -13.34 0.48 13.81
C ASP A 15 -12.78 1.89 13.60
N LYS A 16 -11.51 2.13 13.94
CA LYS A 16 -10.91 3.47 13.90
C LYS A 16 -10.94 4.11 12.50
N TRP A 17 -10.69 3.34 11.46
CA TRP A 17 -10.74 3.86 10.09
C TRP A 17 -12.17 4.25 9.69
N SER A 18 -13.16 3.41 9.98
CA SER A 18 -14.56 3.70 9.66
C SER A 18 -15.05 4.94 10.40
N ALA A 19 -14.69 5.07 11.70
CA ALA A 19 -15.00 6.25 12.49
C ALA A 19 -14.31 7.52 11.92
N HIS A 20 -13.04 7.43 11.54
CA HIS A 20 -12.33 8.54 10.91
C HIS A 20 -12.97 8.94 9.58
N LYS A 21 -13.27 7.97 8.72
CA LYS A 21 -13.89 8.20 7.41
C LYS A 21 -15.25 8.89 7.52
N ALA A 22 -16.04 8.60 8.54
CA ALA A 22 -17.33 9.24 8.78
C ALA A 22 -17.23 10.75 9.06
N HIS A 23 -16.06 11.24 9.50
CA HIS A 23 -15.82 12.65 9.81
C HIS A 23 -15.05 13.40 8.73
N ILE A 24 -14.63 12.74 7.65
CA ILE A 24 -13.92 13.38 6.54
C ILE A 24 -14.93 14.09 5.64
N GLY A 25 -14.67 15.38 5.38
CA GLY A 25 -15.42 16.12 4.36
C GLY A 25 -15.13 15.55 2.96
N VAL A 26 -16.18 15.34 2.18
CA VAL A 26 -16.08 14.85 0.81
C VAL A 26 -15.97 16.00 -0.16
N VAL A 27 -14.99 15.94 -1.07
CA VAL A 27 -14.85 16.91 -2.15
C VAL A 27 -15.89 16.61 -3.23
N SER A 28 -16.72 17.62 -3.56
CA SER A 28 -17.66 17.50 -4.67
C SER A 28 -16.94 17.20 -5.99
N PRO A 29 -17.43 16.27 -6.82
CA PRO A 29 -16.83 15.96 -8.12
C PRO A 29 -16.58 17.20 -9.00
N ALA A 30 -17.49 18.18 -8.97
CA ALA A 30 -17.37 19.43 -9.73
C ALA A 30 -16.18 20.31 -9.28
N ASN A 31 -15.69 20.12 -8.06
CA ASN A 31 -14.59 20.89 -7.51
C ASN A 31 -13.23 20.21 -7.61
N LYS A 32 -13.17 18.95 -7.98
CA LYS A 32 -11.91 18.18 -8.04
C LYS A 32 -10.88 18.85 -8.94
N LYS A 33 -11.28 19.27 -10.15
CA LYS A 33 -10.40 19.93 -11.12
C LYS A 33 -9.92 21.34 -10.68
N LYS A 34 -10.49 21.89 -9.62
CA LYS A 34 -10.08 23.18 -9.05
C LYS A 34 -9.01 23.03 -7.97
N LEU A 35 -8.69 21.80 -7.61
CA LEU A 35 -7.71 21.49 -6.58
C LEU A 35 -6.44 20.96 -7.22
N ASP A 36 -5.35 21.64 -6.94
CA ASP A 36 -4.01 21.18 -7.31
C ASP A 36 -3.40 20.41 -6.15
N VAL A 37 -2.99 19.17 -6.42
CA VAL A 37 -2.39 18.28 -5.43
C VAL A 37 -0.92 18.11 -5.77
N ILE A 38 -0.07 18.42 -4.81
CA ILE A 38 1.38 18.24 -4.92
C ILE A 38 1.76 16.93 -4.22
N VAL A 39 2.39 16.03 -4.96
CA VAL A 39 2.94 14.77 -4.43
C VAL A 39 4.47 14.87 -4.44
N VAL A 40 5.08 14.79 -3.28
CA VAL A 40 6.55 14.84 -3.13
C VAL A 40 7.10 13.44 -2.96
N GLY A 41 7.89 12.99 -3.94
CA GLY A 41 8.45 11.65 -4.01
C GLY A 41 7.70 10.76 -4.99
N THR A 42 8.45 10.05 -5.83
CA THR A 42 7.93 9.24 -6.95
C THR A 42 8.24 7.75 -6.77
N GLY A 43 8.46 7.29 -5.55
CA GLY A 43 8.47 5.87 -5.21
C GLY A 43 7.08 5.25 -5.28
N LEU A 44 6.92 4.02 -4.82
CA LEU A 44 5.63 3.31 -4.87
C LEU A 44 4.50 4.09 -4.19
N ALA A 45 4.75 4.69 -3.03
CA ALA A 45 3.75 5.46 -2.31
C ALA A 45 3.31 6.70 -3.09
N GLY A 46 4.27 7.51 -3.56
CA GLY A 46 3.96 8.72 -4.31
C GLY A 46 3.41 8.43 -5.70
N GLY A 47 3.95 7.44 -6.42
CA GLY A 47 3.45 7.00 -7.71
C GLY A 47 1.99 6.52 -7.63
N SER A 48 1.68 5.64 -6.66
CA SER A 48 0.31 5.16 -6.44
C SER A 48 -0.64 6.29 -6.04
N ALA A 49 -0.20 7.22 -5.18
CA ALA A 49 -1.01 8.35 -4.78
C ALA A 49 -1.30 9.28 -5.97
N ALA A 50 -0.28 9.60 -6.78
CA ALA A 50 -0.42 10.46 -7.94
C ALA A 50 -1.36 9.82 -8.98
N ALA A 51 -1.17 8.54 -9.30
CA ALA A 51 -2.02 7.81 -10.24
C ALA A 51 -3.48 7.78 -9.76
N SER A 52 -3.71 7.38 -8.51
CA SER A 52 -5.07 7.31 -7.95
C SER A 52 -5.76 8.67 -7.89
N LEU A 53 -5.06 9.73 -7.53
CA LEU A 53 -5.62 11.07 -7.49
C LEU A 53 -5.94 11.60 -8.90
N ALA A 54 -5.07 11.34 -9.87
CA ALA A 54 -5.31 11.71 -11.26
C ALA A 54 -6.52 10.96 -11.83
N GLU A 55 -6.64 9.66 -11.58
CA GLU A 55 -7.81 8.84 -11.95
C GLU A 55 -9.11 9.36 -11.31
N LEU A 56 -9.04 9.85 -10.09
CA LEU A 56 -10.17 10.50 -9.41
C LEU A 56 -10.51 11.89 -9.96
N GLY A 57 -9.71 12.45 -10.87
CA GLY A 57 -9.97 13.71 -11.57
C GLY A 57 -9.38 14.96 -10.92
N TYR A 58 -8.38 14.81 -10.05
CA TYR A 58 -7.61 15.94 -9.51
C TYR A 58 -6.49 16.36 -10.46
N ASN A 59 -6.07 17.65 -10.37
CA ASN A 59 -4.82 18.08 -10.97
C ASN A 59 -3.66 17.66 -10.07
N VAL A 60 -2.76 16.82 -10.58
CA VAL A 60 -1.67 16.27 -9.77
C VAL A 60 -0.33 16.67 -10.36
N THR A 61 0.54 17.22 -9.53
CA THR A 61 1.94 17.50 -9.85
C THR A 61 2.83 16.67 -8.92
N ALA A 62 3.64 15.79 -9.48
CA ALA A 62 4.56 14.96 -8.71
C ALA A 62 6.01 15.45 -8.86
N PHE A 63 6.70 15.64 -7.74
CA PHE A 63 8.10 16.02 -7.69
C PHE A 63 8.98 14.85 -7.30
N CYS A 64 10.08 14.66 -8.02
CA CYS A 64 11.12 13.72 -7.65
C CYS A 64 12.46 14.44 -7.43
N TYR A 65 13.28 13.87 -6.55
CA TYR A 65 14.62 14.37 -6.31
C TYR A 65 15.60 13.92 -7.42
N GLN A 66 15.36 12.75 -7.99
CA GLN A 66 16.20 12.15 -9.00
C GLN A 66 15.92 12.74 -10.39
N ASP A 67 16.84 12.56 -11.31
CA ASP A 67 16.73 12.96 -12.72
C ASP A 67 15.66 12.16 -13.51
N SER A 68 15.15 11.10 -12.92
CA SER A 68 14.01 10.32 -13.44
C SER A 68 13.11 9.85 -12.31
N PRO A 69 11.78 9.94 -12.46
CA PRO A 69 10.85 9.47 -11.44
C PRO A 69 10.99 7.96 -11.16
N ARG A 70 11.47 7.18 -12.13
CA ARG A 70 11.67 5.74 -11.99
C ARG A 70 12.94 5.34 -11.25
N ARG A 71 13.75 6.31 -10.82
CA ARG A 71 14.98 6.06 -10.03
C ARG A 71 14.75 6.10 -8.52
N ALA A 72 13.51 6.09 -8.08
CA ALA A 72 13.17 5.95 -6.67
C ALA A 72 13.68 4.62 -6.11
N HIS A 73 14.06 4.60 -4.83
CA HIS A 73 14.61 3.40 -4.18
C HIS A 73 13.68 2.17 -4.29
N SER A 74 12.38 2.37 -4.41
CA SER A 74 11.40 1.29 -4.62
C SER A 74 11.77 0.34 -5.77
N ILE A 75 12.45 0.83 -6.80
CA ILE A 75 12.88 -0.01 -7.96
C ILE A 75 13.86 -1.11 -7.54
N ALA A 76 14.61 -0.91 -6.46
CA ALA A 76 15.60 -1.87 -5.96
C ALA A 76 15.00 -2.98 -5.10
N ALA A 77 13.71 -2.89 -4.73
CA ALA A 77 13.05 -3.92 -3.92
C ALA A 77 12.80 -5.20 -4.75
N GLN A 78 13.31 -6.32 -4.27
CA GLN A 78 13.31 -7.59 -5.01
C GLN A 78 12.45 -8.67 -4.35
N GLY A 79 12.37 -8.67 -3.03
CA GLY A 79 11.84 -9.79 -2.24
C GLY A 79 10.37 -10.08 -2.45
N GLY A 80 9.56 -9.08 -2.56
CA GLY A 80 8.11 -9.20 -2.69
C GLY A 80 7.35 -8.19 -1.83
N ILE A 81 6.05 -8.29 -1.87
CA ILE A 81 5.10 -7.50 -1.09
C ILE A 81 4.21 -8.40 -0.26
N ASN A 82 4.03 -8.09 1.01
CA ASN A 82 3.20 -8.86 1.93
C ASN A 82 1.73 -8.41 1.85
N ALA A 83 0.83 -9.39 1.83
CA ALA A 83 -0.60 -9.16 1.94
C ALA A 83 -1.28 -10.26 2.77
N ALA A 84 -2.43 -9.95 3.33
CA ALA A 84 -3.17 -10.87 4.19
C ALA A 84 -4.03 -11.90 3.43
N LYS A 85 -3.65 -12.24 2.18
CA LYS A 85 -4.29 -13.32 1.40
C LYS A 85 -3.82 -14.67 1.94
N ASN A 86 -4.72 -15.43 2.52
CA ASN A 86 -4.43 -16.71 3.17
C ASN A 86 -4.71 -17.88 2.23
N TYR A 87 -4.05 -17.94 1.07
CA TYR A 87 -4.23 -19.03 0.10
C TYR A 87 -3.82 -20.41 0.63
N PRO A 88 -2.67 -20.56 1.35
CA PRO A 88 -2.28 -21.84 1.89
C PRO A 88 -3.06 -22.26 3.13
N ASN A 89 -3.92 -21.40 3.67
CA ASN A 89 -4.63 -21.63 4.93
C ASN A 89 -3.69 -21.96 6.11
N ASP A 90 -2.58 -21.24 6.19
CA ASP A 90 -1.52 -21.39 7.20
C ASP A 90 -1.65 -20.39 8.37
N ASN A 91 -2.89 -20.00 8.68
CA ASN A 91 -3.24 -19.02 9.72
C ASN A 91 -2.79 -17.57 9.41
N GLY A 92 -2.59 -17.23 8.16
CA GLY A 92 -2.44 -15.84 7.73
C GLY A 92 -3.73 -15.07 8.01
N SER A 93 -3.61 -13.83 8.51
CA SER A 93 -4.75 -12.96 8.76
C SER A 93 -4.34 -11.49 8.76
N VAL A 94 -5.33 -10.60 8.63
CA VAL A 94 -5.13 -9.15 8.79
C VAL A 94 -4.47 -8.83 10.13
N PHE A 95 -4.98 -9.41 11.22
CA PHE A 95 -4.43 -9.18 12.55
C PHE A 95 -2.99 -9.69 12.68
N ARG A 96 -2.67 -10.84 12.11
CA ARG A 96 -1.32 -11.39 12.14
C ARG A 96 -0.34 -10.52 11.34
N LEU A 97 -0.73 -10.07 10.15
CA LEU A 97 0.07 -9.13 9.36
C LEU A 97 0.31 -7.82 10.11
N PHE A 98 -0.73 -7.27 10.72
CA PHE A 98 -0.64 -6.10 11.57
C PHE A 98 0.34 -6.31 12.74
N TYR A 99 0.14 -7.37 13.53
CA TYR A 99 0.98 -7.66 14.71
C TYR A 99 2.46 -7.82 14.35
N GLU A 100 2.76 -8.62 13.32
CA GLU A 100 4.13 -8.86 12.89
C GLU A 100 4.79 -7.59 12.30
N THR A 101 4.02 -6.72 11.66
CA THR A 101 4.51 -5.42 11.17
C THR A 101 4.83 -4.47 12.33
N ILE A 102 3.97 -4.38 13.34
CA ILE A 102 4.21 -3.58 14.55
C ILE A 102 5.44 -4.10 15.31
N LYS A 103 5.53 -5.42 15.50
CA LYS A 103 6.67 -6.06 16.17
C LYS A 103 7.98 -5.84 15.41
N GLY A 104 7.97 -6.04 14.09
CA GLY A 104 9.13 -5.82 13.24
C GLY A 104 9.62 -4.38 13.18
N GLY A 105 8.74 -3.43 13.46
CA GLY A 105 9.04 -1.99 13.59
C GLY A 105 9.35 -1.54 15.02
N ASP A 106 9.71 -2.45 15.92
CA ASP A 106 10.02 -2.15 17.33
C ASP A 106 8.91 -1.38 18.06
N TYR A 107 7.65 -1.66 17.72
CA TYR A 107 6.47 -1.02 18.32
C TYR A 107 6.44 0.52 18.18
N ARG A 108 7.11 1.08 17.18
CA ARG A 108 7.19 2.55 16.96
C ARG A 108 6.13 3.08 16.01
N ALA A 109 5.49 2.22 15.24
CA ALA A 109 4.51 2.62 14.26
C ALA A 109 3.15 2.94 14.90
N ARG A 110 2.36 3.79 14.24
CA ARG A 110 0.97 4.06 14.65
C ARG A 110 0.09 2.87 14.31
N GLU A 111 -0.46 2.23 15.32
CA GLU A 111 -1.25 1.01 15.20
C GLU A 111 -2.41 1.16 14.21
N ALA A 112 -3.16 2.25 14.28
CA ALA A 112 -4.31 2.47 13.41
C ALA A 112 -3.91 2.50 11.91
N ASN A 113 -2.76 3.08 11.58
CA ASN A 113 -2.26 3.14 10.21
C ASN A 113 -1.81 1.76 9.73
N VAL A 114 -1.08 1.03 10.57
CA VAL A 114 -0.61 -0.32 10.23
C VAL A 114 -1.77 -1.31 10.12
N TYR A 115 -2.76 -1.19 10.99
CA TYR A 115 -3.96 -2.02 10.90
C TYR A 115 -4.71 -1.76 9.59
N ARG A 116 -4.90 -0.48 9.24
CA ARG A 116 -5.52 -0.11 7.97
C ARG A 116 -4.75 -0.63 6.77
N LEU A 117 -3.41 -0.55 6.79
CA LEU A 117 -2.56 -1.14 5.74
C LEU A 117 -2.83 -2.65 5.60
N ALA A 118 -2.87 -3.37 6.72
CA ALA A 118 -3.14 -4.81 6.71
C ALA A 118 -4.55 -5.14 6.16
N GLU A 119 -5.57 -4.35 6.53
CA GLU A 119 -6.93 -4.52 6.00
C GLU A 119 -7.01 -4.40 4.48
N VAL A 120 -6.35 -3.38 3.91
CA VAL A 120 -6.43 -3.09 2.47
C VAL A 120 -5.44 -3.88 1.64
N SER A 121 -4.52 -4.62 2.26
CA SER A 121 -3.40 -5.28 1.59
C SER A 121 -3.85 -6.22 0.46
N ASN A 122 -4.96 -6.91 0.63
CA ASN A 122 -5.50 -7.81 -0.39
C ASN A 122 -5.99 -7.03 -1.62
N ALA A 123 -6.73 -5.94 -1.39
CA ALA A 123 -7.21 -5.09 -2.47
C ALA A 123 -6.05 -4.42 -3.23
N ILE A 124 -4.96 -4.07 -2.53
CA ILE A 124 -3.75 -3.53 -3.15
C ILE A 124 -3.12 -4.55 -4.10
N ILE A 125 -3.00 -5.83 -3.71
CA ILE A 125 -2.50 -6.88 -4.60
C ILE A 125 -3.39 -7.02 -5.83
N ASP A 126 -4.70 -7.03 -5.66
CA ASP A 126 -5.65 -7.14 -6.77
C ASP A 126 -5.56 -5.94 -7.72
N GLN A 127 -5.40 -4.73 -7.18
CA GLN A 127 -5.14 -3.52 -7.96
C GLN A 127 -3.82 -3.63 -8.75
N CYS A 128 -2.74 -4.07 -8.14
CA CYS A 128 -1.46 -4.25 -8.81
C CYS A 128 -1.57 -5.27 -9.96
N VAL A 129 -2.33 -6.35 -9.77
CA VAL A 129 -2.62 -7.33 -10.85
C VAL A 129 -3.37 -6.65 -12.00
N ALA A 130 -4.39 -5.86 -11.68
CA ALA A 130 -5.16 -5.11 -12.69
C ALA A 130 -4.30 -4.09 -13.46
N GLN A 131 -3.29 -3.51 -12.81
CA GLN A 131 -2.29 -2.63 -13.42
C GLN A 131 -1.22 -3.37 -14.23
N GLY A 132 -1.35 -4.69 -14.40
CA GLY A 132 -0.43 -5.48 -15.23
C GLY A 132 0.86 -5.92 -14.54
N VAL A 133 0.96 -5.83 -13.22
CA VAL A 133 2.13 -6.34 -12.49
C VAL A 133 2.22 -7.87 -12.64
N PRO A 134 3.32 -8.41 -13.22
CA PRO A 134 3.44 -9.82 -13.55
C PRO A 134 3.89 -10.65 -12.34
N PHE A 135 3.04 -10.72 -11.31
CA PHE A 135 3.30 -11.60 -10.18
C PHE A 135 3.45 -13.06 -10.62
N ALA A 136 4.36 -13.79 -9.98
CA ALA A 136 4.46 -15.22 -10.16
C ALA A 136 3.12 -15.91 -9.84
N ARG A 137 2.82 -17.00 -10.56
CA ARG A 137 1.59 -17.78 -10.38
C ARG A 137 1.91 -19.24 -10.14
N GLU A 138 1.06 -19.88 -9.37
CA GLU A 138 1.03 -21.32 -9.22
C GLU A 138 0.43 -21.96 -10.48
N TYR A 139 0.62 -23.27 -10.62
CA TYR A 139 0.11 -24.01 -11.78
C TYR A 139 -1.40 -23.86 -11.98
N GLY A 140 -2.16 -23.75 -10.88
CA GLY A 140 -3.61 -23.53 -10.90
C GLY A 140 -4.04 -22.07 -11.18
N GLY A 141 -3.12 -21.16 -11.48
CA GLY A 141 -3.40 -19.77 -11.83
C GLY A 141 -3.51 -18.80 -10.64
N LEU A 142 -3.54 -19.27 -9.41
CA LEU A 142 -3.45 -18.41 -8.23
C LEU A 142 -2.09 -17.72 -8.16
N LEU A 143 -2.05 -16.54 -7.52
CA LEU A 143 -0.78 -15.86 -7.29
C LEU A 143 0.11 -16.69 -6.37
N ALA A 144 1.35 -16.93 -6.80
CA ALA A 144 2.33 -17.60 -5.96
C ALA A 144 2.72 -16.72 -4.78
N ASN A 145 2.80 -17.32 -3.61
CA ASN A 145 3.26 -16.65 -2.40
C ASN A 145 4.26 -17.52 -1.65
N ARG A 146 5.03 -16.90 -0.79
CA ARG A 146 6.06 -17.58 -0.01
C ARG A 146 6.24 -16.92 1.35
N SER A 147 6.83 -17.66 2.29
CA SER A 147 7.39 -17.09 3.51
C SER A 147 8.70 -16.38 3.17
N PHE A 148 8.81 -15.11 3.51
CA PHE A 148 10.00 -14.29 3.22
C PHE A 148 10.09 -13.11 4.19
N GLY A 149 11.31 -12.66 4.50
CA GLY A 149 11.54 -11.46 5.29
C GLY A 149 11.06 -11.56 6.74
N GLY A 150 11.16 -12.73 7.37
CA GLY A 150 10.73 -12.94 8.75
C GLY A 150 9.23 -13.24 8.91
N ALA A 151 8.47 -13.27 7.83
CA ALA A 151 7.09 -13.73 7.87
C ALA A 151 7.05 -15.25 8.10
N LEU A 152 6.32 -15.67 9.13
CA LEU A 152 6.19 -17.08 9.50
C LEU A 152 5.14 -17.83 8.67
N VAL A 153 4.40 -17.10 7.84
CA VAL A 153 3.36 -17.65 6.95
C VAL A 153 3.63 -17.21 5.51
N SER A 154 3.11 -17.98 4.55
CA SER A 154 3.25 -17.69 3.13
C SER A 154 2.31 -16.57 2.71
N ARG A 155 2.80 -15.33 2.72
CA ARG A 155 2.02 -14.14 2.35
C ARG A 155 2.77 -13.12 1.51
N THR A 156 3.99 -13.45 1.07
CA THR A 156 4.82 -12.57 0.24
C THR A 156 4.60 -12.88 -1.23
N PHE A 157 3.99 -11.96 -1.96
CA PHE A 157 3.76 -12.01 -3.39
C PHE A 157 4.94 -11.39 -4.13
N TYR A 158 5.39 -11.95 -5.23
CA TYR A 158 6.64 -11.55 -5.88
C TYR A 158 6.61 -11.67 -7.39
N ALA A 159 7.46 -10.88 -8.06
CA ALA A 159 7.73 -10.90 -9.49
C ALA A 159 9.21 -11.20 -9.74
N ARG A 160 9.66 -12.41 -9.39
CA ARG A 160 10.97 -13.02 -9.69
C ARG A 160 12.17 -12.04 -9.64
N GLY A 161 12.45 -11.44 -8.49
CA GLY A 161 13.58 -10.53 -8.30
C GLY A 161 13.38 -9.11 -8.82
N GLN A 162 12.26 -8.81 -9.45
CA GLN A 162 11.93 -7.49 -10.01
C GLN A 162 10.67 -6.88 -9.38
N THR A 163 10.27 -7.32 -8.19
CA THR A 163 8.98 -6.95 -7.62
C THR A 163 8.80 -5.44 -7.50
N GLY A 164 9.77 -4.73 -6.94
CA GLY A 164 9.70 -3.27 -6.80
C GLY A 164 9.66 -2.54 -8.13
N GLN A 165 10.46 -2.98 -9.10
CA GLN A 165 10.47 -2.44 -10.45
C GLN A 165 9.09 -2.61 -11.12
N GLN A 166 8.53 -3.80 -11.07
CA GLN A 166 7.25 -4.10 -11.72
C GLN A 166 6.08 -3.38 -11.05
N LEU A 167 6.08 -3.28 -9.72
CA LEU A 167 5.10 -2.49 -8.99
C LEU A 167 5.20 -1.00 -9.36
N LEU A 168 6.43 -0.47 -9.47
CA LEU A 168 6.63 0.93 -9.83
C LEU A 168 6.18 1.20 -11.27
N LEU A 169 6.50 0.31 -12.21
CA LEU A 169 6.03 0.42 -13.60
C LEU A 169 4.50 0.37 -13.68
N GLY A 170 3.83 -0.46 -12.88
CA GLY A 170 2.39 -0.51 -12.80
C GLY A 170 1.75 0.81 -12.34
N CYS A 171 2.46 1.64 -11.57
CA CYS A 171 2.00 2.98 -11.20
C CYS A 171 2.16 4.02 -12.32
N TYR A 172 3.04 3.75 -13.29
CA TYR A 172 3.38 4.67 -14.39
C TYR A 172 2.74 4.29 -15.73
N GLY A 173 2.15 3.11 -15.84
CA GLY A 173 1.39 2.64 -17.00
C GLY A 173 -0.03 3.12 -17.01
#